data_c93773fa358327d591958f1d88529a82
#
_entry.id   c93773fa358327d591958f1d88529a82
#
_cell.length_a   1.000
_cell.length_b   1.000
_cell.length_c   1.000
_cell.angle_alpha   90.00
_cell.angle_beta   90.00
_cell.angle_gamma   90.00
#
_symmetry.space_group_name_H-M   'P 1'
#
loop_
_entity.id
_entity.type
_entity.pdbx_description
1 polymer ?
#
loop_
_entity_poly.entity_id
_entity_poly.type
_entity_poly.pdbx_seq_one_letter_code
_entity_poly.pdbx_strand_id
1 'polypeptide(L)'
;MADEVVKGNKKYTSGNSAYNAQEFHVRNLIMQHVNTATPVIVTAAQAGGAGAAAGYVTVKPLVAQIDGFGNTVPPVELFKLPYFRYQGGVAAVVIDPVPGDIGLAVFCKSDCSNIQQGQIEPVQPGSFRKFSQSDGFYIGGFLNKPPEVFIEINQDKSITITAAAGITVNAPTVTVPDGDVIASGISLVHHKHPGCQGGSTGEPT
;
A
#
# COMPACT_ATOMS: atom_id res chain seq x y z
N MET A 1 -41.23 28.62 -3.14
CA MET A 1 -40.79 27.78 -2.02
C MET A 1 -39.29 27.96 -1.94
N ALA A 2 -38.78 28.56 -0.85
CA ALA A 2 -37.34 28.70 -0.68
C ALA A 2 -36.75 27.30 -0.48
N ASP A 3 -35.74 26.95 -1.28
CA ASP A 3 -34.97 25.73 -1.10
C ASP A 3 -34.43 25.72 0.35
N GLU A 4 -34.93 24.79 1.15
CA GLU A 4 -34.46 24.60 2.50
C GLU A 4 -33.06 23.99 2.40
N VAL A 5 -32.06 24.82 2.58
CA VAL A 5 -30.64 24.40 2.57
C VAL A 5 -30.42 23.36 3.66
N VAL A 6 -30.32 22.11 3.27
CA VAL A 6 -29.97 21.00 4.20
C VAL A 6 -28.61 21.28 4.77
N LYS A 7 -28.56 21.75 6.00
CA LYS A 7 -27.31 22.08 6.68
C LYS A 7 -26.70 20.82 7.29
N GLY A 8 -25.63 20.32 6.67
CA GLY A 8 -24.88 19.15 7.14
C GLY A 8 -25.71 17.85 7.15
N ASN A 9 -25.41 16.95 8.09
CA ASN A 9 -26.06 15.64 8.23
C ASN A 9 -27.41 15.70 8.95
N LYS A 10 -27.96 16.89 9.21
CA LYS A 10 -29.23 17.09 9.92
C LYS A 10 -30.39 16.72 9.02
N LYS A 11 -31.16 15.70 9.40
CA LYS A 11 -32.45 15.37 8.76
C LYS A 11 -33.53 16.29 9.29
N TYR A 12 -34.57 16.50 8.51
CA TYR A 12 -35.77 17.28 8.93
C TYR A 12 -36.35 16.79 10.24
N THR A 13 -36.30 15.47 10.47
CA THR A 13 -36.83 14.84 11.70
C THR A 13 -35.87 14.85 12.89
N SER A 14 -34.62 15.31 12.73
CA SER A 14 -33.59 15.22 13.79
C SER A 14 -33.91 16.03 15.05
N GLY A 15 -34.84 16.96 15.00
CA GLY A 15 -35.27 17.77 16.14
C GLY A 15 -36.71 17.49 16.63
N ASN A 16 -37.43 16.55 16.00
CA ASN A 16 -38.86 16.36 16.26
C ASN A 16 -39.19 15.60 17.56
N SER A 17 -38.20 14.97 18.17
CA SER A 17 -38.33 14.31 19.47
C SER A 17 -36.98 14.26 20.19
N ALA A 18 -37.01 14.06 21.53
CA ALA A 18 -35.79 13.86 22.30
C ALA A 18 -34.98 12.66 21.81
N TYR A 19 -35.63 11.57 21.39
CA TYR A 19 -35.00 10.40 20.82
C TYR A 19 -34.26 10.72 19.52
N ASN A 20 -34.90 11.40 18.58
CA ASN A 20 -34.30 11.76 17.30
C ASN A 20 -33.12 12.74 17.47
N ALA A 21 -33.24 13.67 18.43
CA ALA A 21 -32.14 14.58 18.77
C ALA A 21 -30.94 13.82 19.34
N GLN A 22 -31.17 12.87 20.24
CA GLN A 22 -30.11 12.04 20.83
C GLN A 22 -29.47 11.14 19.77
N GLU A 23 -30.23 10.47 18.91
CA GLU A 23 -29.71 9.69 17.78
C GLU A 23 -28.82 10.55 16.87
N PHE A 24 -29.26 11.74 16.55
CA PHE A 24 -28.50 12.68 15.73
C PHE A 24 -27.16 13.06 16.37
N HIS A 25 -27.15 13.36 17.68
CA HIS A 25 -25.93 13.67 18.42
C HIS A 25 -24.96 12.50 18.45
N VAL A 26 -25.43 11.29 18.79
CA VAL A 26 -24.59 10.08 18.83
C VAL A 26 -24.01 9.79 17.44
N ARG A 27 -24.83 9.87 16.40
CA ARG A 27 -24.38 9.68 15.02
C ARG A 27 -23.28 10.69 14.64
N ASN A 28 -23.45 11.96 14.95
CA ASN A 28 -22.45 12.98 14.64
C ASN A 28 -21.15 12.76 15.40
N LEU A 29 -21.20 12.40 16.68
CA LEU A 29 -20.01 12.07 17.45
C LEU A 29 -19.24 10.90 16.82
N ILE A 30 -19.92 9.83 16.42
CA ILE A 30 -19.30 8.69 15.76
C ILE A 30 -18.67 9.11 14.44
N MET A 31 -19.40 9.82 13.58
CA MET A 31 -18.93 10.22 12.26
C MET A 31 -17.77 11.23 12.30
N GLN A 32 -17.68 12.04 13.34
CA GLN A 32 -16.62 13.04 13.47
C GLN A 32 -15.36 12.53 14.18
N HIS A 33 -15.50 11.55 15.07
CA HIS A 33 -14.39 11.13 15.94
C HIS A 33 -13.88 9.71 15.68
N VAL A 34 -14.63 8.88 14.96
CA VAL A 34 -14.21 7.51 14.66
C VAL A 34 -13.64 7.44 13.25
N ASN A 35 -12.33 7.59 13.15
CA ASN A 35 -11.62 7.37 11.90
C ASN A 35 -11.27 5.88 11.76
N THR A 36 -11.62 5.25 10.64
CA THR A 36 -11.34 3.83 10.35
C THR A 36 -10.33 3.69 9.23
N ALA A 37 -10.72 4.08 8.02
CA ALA A 37 -9.87 4.05 6.84
C ALA A 37 -10.32 5.12 5.85
N THR A 38 -9.38 5.65 5.05
CA THR A 38 -9.67 6.61 4.00
C THR A 38 -8.71 6.45 2.81
N PRO A 39 -9.18 6.59 1.56
CA PRO A 39 -8.30 6.67 0.41
C PRO A 39 -7.40 7.90 0.49
N VAL A 40 -6.12 7.71 0.20
CA VAL A 40 -5.10 8.77 0.30
C VAL A 40 -4.16 8.73 -0.90
N ILE A 41 -3.56 9.88 -1.20
CA ILE A 41 -2.45 10.00 -2.14
C ILE A 41 -1.16 10.31 -1.38
N VAL A 42 -0.07 9.68 -1.76
CA VAL A 42 1.26 9.95 -1.22
C VAL A 42 1.76 11.30 -1.75
N THR A 43 2.11 12.21 -0.86
CA THR A 43 2.71 13.51 -1.19
C THR A 43 4.22 13.53 -0.97
N ALA A 44 4.71 12.72 0.00
CA ALA A 44 6.14 12.49 0.21
C ALA A 44 6.38 11.10 0.75
N ALA A 45 7.51 10.50 0.44
CA ALA A 45 7.92 9.19 0.93
C ALA A 45 9.36 9.22 1.44
N GLN A 46 9.60 8.59 2.58
CA GLN A 46 10.92 8.26 3.08
C GLN A 46 11.05 6.73 2.99
N ALA A 47 11.65 6.27 1.90
CA ALA A 47 11.81 4.84 1.65
C ALA A 47 12.73 4.19 2.67
N GLY A 48 12.40 2.97 3.10
CA GLY A 48 13.29 2.16 3.93
C GLY A 48 14.36 1.45 3.09
N GLY A 49 14.05 1.15 1.84
CA GLY A 49 14.93 0.42 0.93
C GLY A 49 15.06 -1.07 1.27
N ALA A 50 15.88 -1.77 0.48
CA ALA A 50 16.22 -3.17 0.72
C ALA A 50 17.19 -3.29 1.90
N GLY A 51 16.93 -4.25 2.79
CA GLY A 51 17.79 -4.51 3.96
C GLY A 51 17.54 -3.58 5.17
N ALA A 52 16.54 -2.69 5.10
CA ALA A 52 16.10 -1.85 6.21
C ALA A 52 14.61 -2.10 6.52
N ALA A 53 14.16 -1.61 7.66
CA ALA A 53 12.73 -1.61 8.01
C ALA A 53 11.92 -0.78 7.01
N ALA A 54 10.62 -1.02 6.94
CA ALA A 54 9.72 -0.17 6.15
C ALA A 54 9.83 1.29 6.62
N GLY A 55 9.76 2.23 5.67
CA GLY A 55 9.86 3.65 5.95
C GLY A 55 8.49 4.27 6.26
N TYR A 56 8.38 5.56 5.99
CA TYR A 56 7.21 6.38 6.28
C TYR A 56 6.75 7.15 5.05
N VAL A 57 5.47 7.44 4.98
CA VAL A 57 4.88 8.31 3.97
C VAL A 57 4.18 9.50 4.62
N THR A 58 4.14 10.61 3.89
CA THR A 58 3.19 11.70 4.12
C THR A 58 2.10 11.56 3.07
N VAL A 59 0.85 11.60 3.50
CA VAL A 59 -0.29 11.35 2.63
C VAL A 59 -1.36 12.43 2.78
N LYS A 60 -2.14 12.64 1.74
CA LYS A 60 -3.27 13.54 1.74
C LYS A 60 -4.56 12.75 1.44
N PRO A 61 -5.60 12.85 2.29
CA PRO A 61 -6.89 12.22 2.01
C PRO A 61 -7.46 12.69 0.67
N LEU A 62 -8.02 11.76 -0.10
CA LEU A 62 -8.65 12.04 -1.40
C LEU A 62 -10.14 12.38 -1.25
N VAL A 63 -10.76 11.98 -0.13
CA VAL A 63 -12.14 12.32 0.19
C VAL A 63 -12.13 13.53 1.11
N ALA A 64 -12.63 14.64 0.58
CA ALA A 64 -12.75 15.89 1.34
C ALA A 64 -13.95 15.85 2.29
N GLN A 65 -13.87 16.60 3.36
CA GLN A 65 -15.02 16.87 4.24
C GLN A 65 -15.91 17.95 3.62
N ILE A 66 -17.15 17.96 4.05
CA ILE A 66 -18.14 18.98 3.64
C ILE A 66 -18.59 19.72 4.90
N ASP A 67 -18.57 21.05 4.86
CA ASP A 67 -19.08 21.88 5.95
C ASP A 67 -20.61 21.85 6.04
N GLY A 68 -21.17 22.48 7.07
CA GLY A 68 -22.62 22.56 7.29
C GLY A 68 -23.38 23.31 6.20
N PHE A 69 -22.71 24.00 5.28
CA PHE A 69 -23.29 24.74 4.14
C PHE A 69 -23.13 24.02 2.81
N GLY A 70 -22.46 22.85 2.79
CA GLY A 70 -22.22 22.08 1.57
C GLY A 70 -20.91 22.42 0.86
N ASN A 71 -20.05 23.27 1.44
CA ASN A 71 -18.75 23.60 0.84
C ASN A 71 -17.73 22.52 1.15
N THR A 72 -16.84 22.26 0.20
CA THR A 72 -15.73 21.33 0.39
C THR A 72 -14.68 21.93 1.32
N VAL A 73 -14.31 21.20 2.38
CA VAL A 73 -13.20 21.53 3.27
C VAL A 73 -11.97 20.78 2.80
N PRO A 74 -10.89 21.47 2.40
CA PRO A 74 -9.68 20.81 1.94
C PRO A 74 -9.09 19.88 3.02
N PRO A 75 -8.70 18.65 2.69
CA PRO A 75 -8.08 17.75 3.63
C PRO A 75 -6.66 18.22 3.98
N VAL A 76 -6.25 17.94 5.22
CA VAL A 76 -4.91 18.20 5.73
C VAL A 76 -4.02 16.99 5.49
N GLU A 77 -2.73 17.20 5.30
CA GLU A 77 -1.75 16.13 5.18
C GLU A 77 -1.57 15.37 6.51
N LEU A 78 -1.40 14.06 6.39
CA LEU A 78 -1.09 13.14 7.48
C LEU A 78 0.38 12.75 7.37
N PHE A 79 1.16 13.02 8.41
CA PHE A 79 2.60 12.88 8.39
C PHE A 79 3.07 11.58 9.07
N LYS A 80 4.17 11.01 8.56
CA LYS A 80 4.89 9.88 9.18
C LYS A 80 4.04 8.64 9.41
N LEU A 81 3.18 8.28 8.45
CA LEU A 81 2.49 6.99 8.49
C LEU A 81 3.45 5.90 8.04
N PRO A 82 3.73 4.86 8.87
CA PRO A 82 4.48 3.69 8.40
C PRO A 82 3.71 3.04 7.25
N TYR A 83 4.41 2.63 6.18
CA TYR A 83 3.75 1.92 5.09
C TYR A 83 3.90 0.41 5.23
N PHE A 84 2.88 -0.31 4.75
CA PHE A 84 2.86 -1.75 4.71
C PHE A 84 3.91 -2.29 3.73
N ARG A 85 4.66 -3.30 4.16
CA ARG A 85 5.55 -4.11 3.33
C ARG A 85 5.15 -5.57 3.48
N TYR A 86 5.08 -6.29 2.39
CA TYR A 86 4.83 -7.73 2.43
C TYR A 86 6.09 -8.43 2.96
N GLN A 87 6.10 -8.69 4.26
CA GLN A 87 7.27 -9.19 4.98
C GLN A 87 6.88 -10.23 6.02
N GLY A 88 7.74 -11.28 6.18
CA GLY A 88 7.64 -12.28 7.24
C GLY A 88 9.03 -12.78 7.63
N GLY A 89 9.34 -12.76 8.93
CA GLY A 89 10.68 -13.08 9.44
C GLY A 89 11.74 -12.19 8.80
N VAL A 90 12.73 -12.82 8.13
CA VAL A 90 13.83 -12.13 7.44
C VAL A 90 13.59 -11.94 5.93
N ALA A 91 12.42 -12.35 5.40
CA ALA A 91 12.10 -12.29 3.98
C ALA A 91 11.07 -11.20 3.69
N ALA A 92 11.26 -10.44 2.61
CA ALA A 92 10.35 -9.39 2.20
C ALA A 92 10.28 -9.22 0.69
N VAL A 93 9.13 -8.74 0.20
CA VAL A 93 9.00 -8.10 -1.11
C VAL A 93 9.05 -6.59 -0.90
N VAL A 94 10.09 -5.95 -1.44
CA VAL A 94 10.34 -4.52 -1.21
C VAL A 94 9.85 -3.73 -2.39
N ILE A 95 8.74 -3.00 -2.19
CA ILE A 95 8.18 -2.04 -3.14
C ILE A 95 7.90 -0.79 -2.31
N ASP A 96 8.80 0.19 -2.42
CA ASP A 96 8.68 1.42 -1.65
C ASP A 96 7.72 2.39 -2.36
N PRO A 97 6.78 3.02 -1.63
CA PRO A 97 5.85 4.00 -2.19
C PRO A 97 6.57 5.23 -2.74
N VAL A 98 5.99 5.83 -3.78
CA VAL A 98 6.48 7.08 -4.36
C VAL A 98 5.39 8.15 -4.34
N PRO A 99 5.75 9.45 -4.39
CA PRO A 99 4.77 10.53 -4.53
C PRO A 99 3.87 10.32 -5.75
N GLY A 100 2.56 10.44 -5.53
CA GLY A 100 1.53 10.17 -6.54
C GLY A 100 0.85 8.80 -6.40
N ASP A 101 1.39 7.89 -5.60
CA ASP A 101 0.76 6.60 -5.32
C ASP A 101 -0.53 6.78 -4.52
N ILE A 102 -1.54 6.01 -4.89
CA ILE A 102 -2.82 5.96 -4.19
C ILE A 102 -2.89 4.71 -3.34
N GLY A 103 -3.35 4.88 -2.12
CA GLY A 103 -3.52 3.79 -1.17
C GLY A 103 -4.59 4.07 -0.14
N LEU A 104 -4.59 3.30 0.92
CA LEU A 104 -5.52 3.40 2.03
C LEU A 104 -4.75 3.73 3.31
N ALA A 105 -5.13 4.80 4.00
CA ALA A 105 -4.71 5.04 5.37
C ALA A 105 -5.71 4.35 6.31
N VAL A 106 -5.19 3.50 7.20
CA VAL A 106 -5.97 2.75 8.20
C VAL A 106 -5.57 3.24 9.58
N PHE A 107 -6.53 3.52 10.45
CA PHE A 107 -6.27 4.16 11.74
C PHE A 107 -6.50 3.22 12.92
N CYS A 108 -5.61 3.30 13.91
CA CYS A 108 -5.70 2.50 15.12
C CYS A 108 -6.77 3.03 16.07
N LYS A 109 -7.39 2.09 16.80
CA LYS A 109 -8.35 2.44 17.86
C LYS A 109 -7.71 3.27 18.96
N SER A 110 -6.46 3.03 19.29
CA SER A 110 -5.71 3.68 20.37
C SER A 110 -4.38 4.20 19.85
N ASP A 111 -3.80 5.16 20.56
CA ASP A 111 -2.49 5.70 20.27
C ASP A 111 -1.44 4.58 20.17
N CYS A 112 -0.88 4.39 18.98
CA CYS A 112 0.12 3.36 18.67
C CYS A 112 1.55 3.93 18.51
N SER A 113 1.79 5.16 18.96
CA SER A 113 3.09 5.82 18.79
C SER A 113 4.25 5.02 19.39
N ASN A 114 4.06 4.33 20.51
CA ASN A 114 5.07 3.48 21.12
C ASN A 114 5.46 2.29 20.24
N ILE A 115 4.48 1.67 19.55
CA ILE A 115 4.73 0.59 18.58
C ILE A 115 5.45 1.12 17.34
N GLN A 116 5.06 2.30 16.85
CA GLN A 116 5.75 2.95 15.72
C GLN A 116 7.20 3.32 16.06
N GLN A 117 7.54 3.50 17.33
CA GLN A 117 8.91 3.70 17.81
C GLN A 117 9.71 2.41 18.03
N GLY A 118 9.15 1.25 17.69
CA GLY A 118 9.83 -0.04 17.73
C GLY A 118 9.61 -0.86 18.99
N GLN A 119 8.64 -0.52 19.83
CA GLN A 119 8.25 -1.37 20.96
C GLN A 119 7.55 -2.64 20.43
N ILE A 120 8.00 -3.81 20.86
CA ILE A 120 7.49 -5.12 20.43
C ILE A 120 6.71 -5.87 21.52
N GLU A 121 6.81 -5.43 22.78
CA GLU A 121 6.04 -5.97 23.90
C GLU A 121 4.73 -5.18 24.08
N PRO A 122 3.68 -5.79 24.63
CA PRO A 122 2.45 -5.08 24.94
C PRO A 122 2.73 -3.88 25.86
N VAL A 123 2.44 -2.67 25.36
CA VAL A 123 2.67 -1.41 26.09
C VAL A 123 1.36 -0.64 26.22
N GLN A 124 1.34 0.27 27.17
CA GLN A 124 0.22 1.21 27.30
C GLN A 124 0.17 2.14 26.07
N PRO A 125 -1.02 2.62 25.67
CA PRO A 125 -1.11 3.63 24.64
C PRO A 125 -0.27 4.86 25.00
N GLY A 126 0.36 5.50 24.02
CA GLY A 126 1.17 6.71 24.24
C GLY A 126 0.38 7.89 24.80
N SER A 127 -0.94 7.91 24.55
CA SER A 127 -1.87 8.90 25.11
C SER A 127 -3.29 8.33 25.15
N PHE A 128 -4.25 9.14 25.62
CA PHE A 128 -5.68 8.79 25.63
C PHE A 128 -6.38 9.00 24.27
N ARG A 129 -5.66 9.36 23.21
CA ARG A 129 -6.24 9.51 21.86
C ARG A 129 -6.89 8.21 21.40
N LYS A 130 -8.02 8.36 20.70
CA LYS A 130 -8.75 7.26 20.07
C LYS A 130 -9.08 7.62 18.64
N PHE A 131 -8.92 6.65 17.74
CA PHE A 131 -9.24 6.78 16.32
C PHE A 131 -8.61 8.03 15.66
N SER A 132 -7.42 8.42 16.12
CA SER A 132 -6.72 9.58 15.59
C SER A 132 -6.11 9.27 14.23
N GLN A 133 -6.18 10.22 13.31
CA GLN A 133 -5.53 10.11 12.00
C GLN A 133 -4.00 10.12 12.09
N SER A 134 -3.43 10.54 13.22
CA SER A 134 -1.99 10.44 13.49
C SER A 134 -1.54 9.02 13.85
N ASP A 135 -2.46 8.14 14.24
CA ASP A 135 -2.18 6.78 14.68
C ASP A 135 -2.57 5.79 13.56
N GLY A 136 -2.02 5.99 12.37
CA GLY A 136 -2.37 5.25 11.17
C GLY A 136 -1.21 4.53 10.51
N PHE A 137 -1.56 3.66 9.55
CA PHE A 137 -0.66 2.94 8.65
C PHE A 137 -1.14 3.13 7.22
N TYR A 138 -0.19 3.18 6.29
CA TYR A 138 -0.49 3.26 4.85
C TYR A 138 -0.38 1.87 4.21
N ILE A 139 -1.41 1.50 3.46
CA ILE A 139 -1.45 0.30 2.63
C ILE A 139 -1.58 0.76 1.18
N GLY A 140 -0.55 0.53 0.37
CA GLY A 140 -0.49 0.98 -1.02
C GLY A 140 -1.14 0.02 -2.02
N GLY A 141 -1.09 0.42 -3.31
CA GLY A 141 -1.47 -0.41 -4.44
C GLY A 141 -2.92 -0.31 -4.90
N PHE A 142 -3.68 0.71 -4.50
CA PHE A 142 -5.05 0.94 -4.96
C PHE A 142 -5.09 2.00 -6.06
N LEU A 143 -5.79 1.73 -7.17
CA LEU A 143 -6.07 2.69 -8.24
C LEU A 143 -4.83 3.37 -8.85
N ASN A 144 -3.66 2.75 -8.73
CA ASN A 144 -2.42 3.24 -9.33
C ASN A 144 -2.44 3.04 -10.85
N LYS A 145 -1.51 3.71 -11.55
CA LYS A 145 -1.27 3.48 -12.97
C LYS A 145 -0.84 2.03 -13.22
N PRO A 146 -1.06 1.48 -14.42
CA PRO A 146 -0.53 0.16 -14.78
C PRO A 146 0.98 0.08 -14.52
N PRO A 147 1.49 -1.00 -13.89
CA PRO A 147 2.91 -1.15 -13.63
C PRO A 147 3.69 -1.47 -14.91
N GLU A 148 4.93 -0.96 -15.01
CA GLU A 148 5.88 -1.27 -16.06
C GLU A 148 6.83 -2.42 -15.68
N VAL A 149 6.97 -2.67 -14.39
CA VAL A 149 7.77 -3.77 -13.83
C VAL A 149 6.86 -4.60 -12.92
N PHE A 150 6.73 -5.88 -13.22
CA PHE A 150 5.81 -6.74 -12.47
C PHE A 150 6.17 -8.22 -12.55
N ILE A 151 5.62 -8.99 -11.61
CA ILE A 151 5.59 -10.45 -11.63
C ILE A 151 4.13 -10.86 -11.78
N GLU A 152 3.82 -11.55 -12.89
CA GLU A 152 2.48 -12.04 -13.17
C GLU A 152 2.43 -13.57 -13.01
N ILE A 153 1.46 -14.04 -12.26
CA ILE A 153 1.16 -15.46 -12.08
C ILE A 153 -0.07 -15.76 -12.93
N ASN A 154 0.12 -16.45 -14.03
CA ASN A 154 -0.92 -16.71 -15.01
C ASN A 154 -1.79 -17.92 -14.64
N GLN A 155 -3.02 -17.95 -15.18
CA GLN A 155 -3.94 -19.08 -14.95
C GLN A 155 -3.48 -20.38 -15.62
N ASP A 156 -2.64 -20.30 -16.66
CA ASP A 156 -2.01 -21.42 -17.35
C ASP A 156 -0.83 -22.04 -16.57
N LYS A 157 -0.61 -21.59 -15.33
CA LYS A 157 0.45 -22.02 -14.41
C LYS A 157 1.86 -21.49 -14.78
N SER A 158 1.96 -20.55 -15.69
CA SER A 158 3.23 -19.84 -15.98
C SER A 158 3.44 -18.64 -15.06
N ILE A 159 4.71 -18.23 -14.91
CA ILE A 159 5.09 -17.00 -14.22
C ILE A 159 5.86 -16.14 -15.24
N THR A 160 5.42 -14.90 -15.38
CA THR A 160 6.10 -13.90 -16.23
C THR A 160 6.71 -12.82 -15.34
N ILE A 161 7.99 -12.53 -15.55
CA ILE A 161 8.68 -11.43 -14.88
C ILE A 161 9.03 -10.40 -15.95
N THR A 162 8.48 -9.20 -15.84
CA THR A 162 8.74 -8.09 -16.76
C THR A 162 9.55 -7.01 -16.08
N ALA A 163 10.72 -6.66 -16.64
CA ALA A 163 11.59 -5.60 -16.17
C ALA A 163 12.36 -5.00 -17.36
N ALA A 164 12.11 -3.72 -17.66
CA ALA A 164 12.73 -3.04 -18.80
C ALA A 164 14.25 -2.86 -18.66
N ALA A 165 14.74 -2.68 -17.43
CA ALA A 165 16.16 -2.46 -17.15
C ALA A 165 16.97 -3.75 -16.93
N GLY A 166 16.30 -4.90 -16.73
CA GLY A 166 16.95 -6.18 -16.48
C GLY A 166 16.61 -6.80 -15.11
N ILE A 167 17.02 -8.06 -14.94
CA ILE A 167 16.82 -8.85 -13.73
C ILE A 167 18.19 -9.28 -13.23
N THR A 168 18.50 -8.97 -11.95
CA THR A 168 19.71 -9.43 -11.27
C THR A 168 19.34 -10.48 -10.26
N VAL A 169 19.94 -11.68 -10.35
CA VAL A 169 19.79 -12.76 -9.37
C VAL A 169 21.07 -12.84 -8.53
N ASN A 170 20.98 -12.47 -7.28
CA ASN A 170 22.09 -12.58 -6.33
C ASN A 170 21.91 -13.82 -5.48
N ALA A 171 22.38 -14.96 -5.96
CA ALA A 171 22.28 -16.26 -5.31
C ALA A 171 23.55 -17.07 -5.61
N PRO A 172 24.00 -17.96 -4.69
CA PRO A 172 25.13 -18.86 -4.96
C PRO A 172 24.89 -19.81 -6.12
N THR A 173 23.63 -20.20 -6.36
CA THR A 173 23.25 -21.15 -7.41
C THR A 173 21.82 -20.86 -7.89
N VAL A 174 21.61 -21.01 -9.20
CA VAL A 174 20.28 -21.09 -9.82
C VAL A 174 20.14 -22.49 -10.42
N THR A 175 19.17 -23.26 -9.95
CA THR A 175 18.95 -24.64 -10.39
C THR A 175 17.65 -24.74 -11.19
N VAL A 176 17.71 -25.33 -12.39
CA VAL A 176 16.58 -25.65 -13.24
C VAL A 176 16.57 -27.16 -13.45
N PRO A 177 15.95 -27.97 -12.53
CA PRO A 177 16.16 -29.41 -12.49
C PRO A 177 15.66 -30.18 -13.71
N ASP A 178 14.46 -29.82 -14.23
CA ASP A 178 13.81 -30.55 -15.32
C ASP A 178 13.48 -29.63 -16.52
N GLY A 179 14.29 -28.60 -16.73
CA GLY A 179 14.04 -27.59 -17.75
C GLY A 179 15.33 -27.08 -18.39
N ASP A 180 15.18 -26.07 -19.21
CA ASP A 180 16.27 -25.41 -19.92
C ASP A 180 16.21 -23.88 -19.71
N VAL A 181 17.34 -23.23 -19.92
CA VAL A 181 17.43 -21.77 -20.00
C VAL A 181 17.69 -21.39 -21.45
N ILE A 182 16.76 -20.66 -22.04
CA ILE A 182 16.83 -20.25 -23.44
C ILE A 182 17.08 -18.73 -23.51
N ALA A 183 18.18 -18.31 -24.13
CA ALA A 183 18.50 -16.91 -24.38
C ALA A 183 18.61 -16.66 -25.88
N SER A 184 17.74 -15.79 -26.42
CA SER A 184 17.68 -15.47 -27.85
C SER A 184 17.60 -16.72 -28.77
N GLY A 185 16.87 -17.76 -28.35
CA GLY A 185 16.72 -19.02 -29.06
C GLY A 185 17.87 -20.02 -28.87
N ILE A 186 18.87 -19.70 -28.07
CA ILE A 186 19.98 -20.59 -27.75
C ILE A 186 19.73 -21.28 -26.43
N SER A 187 19.66 -22.62 -26.45
CA SER A 187 19.50 -23.50 -25.32
C SER A 187 20.79 -23.59 -24.49
N LEU A 188 20.71 -23.49 -23.18
CA LEU A 188 21.87 -23.72 -22.33
C LEU A 188 22.29 -25.20 -22.35
N VAL A 189 21.32 -26.11 -22.38
CA VAL A 189 21.54 -27.57 -22.31
C VAL A 189 21.90 -28.18 -23.66
N HIS A 190 21.31 -27.70 -24.78
CA HIS A 190 21.39 -28.34 -26.07
C HIS A 190 22.19 -27.57 -27.14
N HIS A 191 22.83 -26.42 -26.77
CA HIS A 191 23.60 -25.68 -27.76
C HIS A 191 24.91 -26.41 -28.14
N LYS A 192 25.36 -26.19 -29.38
CA LYS A 192 26.59 -26.75 -29.95
C LYS A 192 27.41 -25.64 -30.57
N HIS A 193 28.73 -25.84 -30.57
CA HIS A 193 29.65 -24.91 -31.20
C HIS A 193 30.22 -25.49 -32.51
N PRO A 194 30.49 -24.69 -33.56
CA PRO A 194 31.23 -25.15 -34.71
C PRO A 194 32.65 -25.53 -34.30
N GLY A 195 33.05 -26.75 -34.64
CA GLY A 195 34.44 -27.21 -34.44
C GLY A 195 35.40 -26.64 -35.47
N CYS A 196 36.69 -26.57 -35.14
CA CYS A 196 37.73 -25.97 -36.00
C CYS A 196 38.00 -26.73 -37.30
N GLN A 197 37.46 -27.92 -37.53
CA GLN A 197 37.59 -28.71 -38.75
C GLN A 197 36.25 -29.05 -39.42
N GLY A 198 35.24 -28.20 -39.23
CA GLY A 198 33.91 -28.40 -39.84
C GLY A 198 32.99 -29.38 -39.09
N GLY A 199 33.45 -29.96 -37.98
CA GLY A 199 32.63 -30.74 -37.07
C GLY A 199 31.85 -29.84 -36.13
N SER A 200 30.94 -30.44 -35.31
CA SER A 200 30.22 -29.75 -34.21
C SER A 200 30.67 -30.34 -32.86
N THR A 201 30.72 -29.55 -31.84
CA THR A 201 30.97 -30.04 -30.47
C THR A 201 29.79 -30.89 -29.98
N GLY A 202 29.99 -31.69 -28.94
CA GLY A 202 28.90 -32.28 -28.17
C GLY A 202 28.10 -31.22 -27.41
N GLU A 203 27.03 -31.65 -26.77
CA GLU A 203 26.26 -30.83 -25.82
C GLU A 203 27.09 -30.56 -24.57
N PRO A 204 26.81 -29.48 -23.80
CA PRO A 204 27.43 -29.25 -22.50
C PRO A 204 27.16 -30.43 -21.55
N THR A 205 28.16 -30.85 -20.81
CA THR A 205 28.06 -31.94 -19.79
C THR A 205 28.21 -31.41 -18.40
#